data_ddb074879ffbfdb3ef56782fb1e70b3e
#
_entry.id   ddb074879ffbfdb3ef56782fb1e70b3e
#
_cell.length_a   1.000
_cell.length_b   1.000
_cell.length_c   1.000
_cell.angle_alpha   90.00
_cell.angle_beta   90.00
_cell.angle_gamma   90.00
#
_symmetry.space_group_name_H-M   'P 1'
#
loop_
_entity.id
_entity.type
_entity.pdbx_description
1 polymer ?
#
loop_
_entity_poly.entity_id
_entity_poly.type
_entity_poly.pdbx_seq_one_letter_code
_entity_poly.pdbx_strand_id
1 'polypeptide(L)'
;VFLVKGAPIQKPGLDLLKVCILNTGNIYFGISASGALNVAMFSALRRISIFMTLCGQWIILQKRPSRGVTISVLMMISGAVIAATDDITFNPFGYAVVMVNNVLTASSQIEMKRAITNKWTKTDILFWSACLSFVVFGLQLSHFDPKTFDAWDNGAFRVAFFFSMCLGFVINWSASWTIEKNDALTLAVAGSTKSAIMGLIVCAGLFDPTYVFTWVNFTGLQISALASICYVYSVHSKSPPVLFPERFQPKEALPKEALPV
;
A
#
# COMPACT_ATOMS: atom_id res chain seq x y z
N VAL A 1 -11.52 -6.75 20.60
CA VAL A 1 -10.34 -7.60 20.83
C VAL A 1 -10.71 -8.99 20.42
N PHE A 2 -10.42 -9.37 19.18
CA PHE A 2 -10.55 -10.75 18.72
C PHE A 2 -9.41 -11.55 19.31
N LEU A 3 -9.65 -12.20 20.42
CA LEU A 3 -8.83 -13.27 20.98
C LEU A 3 -8.92 -14.49 20.03
N VAL A 4 -8.17 -14.44 18.92
CA VAL A 4 -7.87 -15.63 18.15
C VAL A 4 -6.85 -16.41 18.96
N LYS A 5 -7.29 -17.54 19.54
CA LYS A 5 -6.49 -18.57 20.22
C LYS A 5 -5.07 -18.12 20.61
N GLY A 6 -4.94 -17.53 21.78
CA GLY A 6 -3.91 -17.73 22.79
C GLY A 6 -2.42 -17.72 22.43
N ALA A 7 -1.97 -17.06 21.36
CA ALA A 7 -0.55 -16.76 21.25
C ALA A 7 -0.28 -15.45 21.99
N PRO A 8 0.60 -15.44 23.02
CA PRO A 8 0.96 -14.20 23.70
C PRO A 8 1.59 -13.24 22.69
N ILE A 9 1.19 -11.96 22.75
CA ILE A 9 1.80 -10.88 21.96
C ILE A 9 3.30 -10.90 22.27
N GLN A 10 4.10 -11.14 21.24
CA GLN A 10 5.55 -11.22 21.39
C GLN A 10 6.13 -9.82 21.64
N LYS A 11 7.20 -9.74 22.45
CA LYS A 11 7.92 -8.49 22.67
C LYS A 11 8.49 -7.98 21.33
N PRO A 12 8.38 -6.67 21.01
CA PRO A 12 8.83 -6.14 19.76
C PRO A 12 10.33 -6.32 19.57
N GLY A 13 10.71 -7.03 18.49
CA GLY A 13 12.09 -7.10 18.03
C GLY A 13 12.41 -5.95 17.08
N LEU A 14 13.69 -5.74 16.78
CA LEU A 14 14.15 -4.69 15.87
C LEU A 14 13.49 -4.76 14.47
N ASP A 15 13.23 -5.96 13.96
CA ASP A 15 12.57 -6.14 12.67
C ASP A 15 11.12 -5.64 12.69
N LEU A 16 10.40 -5.93 13.78
CA LEU A 16 9.04 -5.45 13.96
C LEU A 16 9.00 -3.93 14.11
N LEU A 17 9.93 -3.36 14.88
CA LEU A 17 10.02 -1.92 15.09
C LEU A 17 10.25 -1.17 13.75
N LYS A 18 11.10 -1.69 12.88
CA LYS A 18 11.30 -1.14 11.52
C LYS A 18 9.99 -1.08 10.73
N VAL A 19 9.23 -2.17 10.72
CA VAL A 19 7.92 -2.20 10.02
C VAL A 19 6.97 -1.17 10.60
N CYS A 20 6.89 -1.05 11.93
CA CYS A 20 6.03 -0.08 12.61
C CYS A 20 6.40 1.36 12.27
N ILE A 21 7.69 1.70 12.29
CA ILE A 21 8.18 3.05 11.95
C ILE A 21 7.88 3.38 10.48
N LEU A 22 8.18 2.46 9.55
CA LEU A 22 7.91 2.66 8.13
C LEU A 22 6.41 2.79 7.83
N ASN A 23 5.57 2.00 8.51
CA ASN A 23 4.13 2.07 8.35
C ASN A 23 3.55 3.38 8.90
N THR A 24 3.98 3.82 10.09
CA THR A 24 3.55 5.08 10.69
C THR A 24 4.00 6.27 9.84
N GLY A 25 5.25 6.26 9.36
CA GLY A 25 5.76 7.26 8.43
C GLY A 25 4.98 7.29 7.12
N ASN A 26 4.64 6.12 6.55
CA ASN A 26 3.82 6.02 5.35
C ASN A 26 2.43 6.66 5.54
N ILE A 27 1.79 6.46 6.70
CA ILE A 27 0.50 7.08 7.01
C ILE A 27 0.67 8.61 7.10
N TYR A 28 1.67 9.08 7.82
CA TYR A 28 1.93 10.51 8.01
C TYR A 28 2.15 11.25 6.68
N PHE A 29 3.09 10.76 5.88
CA PHE A 29 3.37 11.34 4.57
C PHE A 29 2.23 11.13 3.57
N GLY A 30 1.46 10.03 3.72
CA GLY A 30 0.28 9.78 2.91
C GLY A 30 -0.82 10.81 3.10
N ILE A 31 -1.10 11.20 4.34
CA ILE A 31 -2.06 12.27 4.68
C ILE A 31 -1.56 13.62 4.13
N SER A 32 -0.29 13.96 4.39
CA SER A 32 0.32 15.19 3.90
C SER A 32 0.32 15.28 2.37
N ALA A 33 0.61 14.19 1.69
CA ALA A 33 0.64 14.10 0.23
C ALA A 33 -0.77 14.27 -0.39
N SER A 34 -1.80 13.69 0.23
CA SER A 34 -3.17 13.80 -0.26
C SER A 34 -3.76 15.20 -0.14
N GLY A 35 -3.25 16.02 0.80
CA GLY A 35 -3.62 17.42 0.94
C GLY A 35 -2.85 18.38 0.03
N ALA A 36 -1.71 17.94 -0.52
CA ALA A 36 -0.83 18.79 -1.32
C ALA A 36 -1.12 18.76 -2.83
N LEU A 37 -1.82 17.74 -3.32
CA LEU A 37 -2.13 17.53 -4.74
C LEU A 37 -3.61 17.20 -4.93
N ASN A 38 -4.13 17.44 -6.15
CA ASN A 38 -5.45 16.97 -6.51
C ASN A 38 -5.51 15.44 -6.52
N VAL A 39 -6.71 14.86 -6.32
CA VAL A 39 -6.92 13.41 -6.15
C VAL A 39 -6.45 12.61 -7.36
N ALA A 40 -6.64 13.14 -8.57
CA ALA A 40 -6.26 12.48 -9.82
C ALA A 40 -4.73 12.36 -9.93
N MET A 41 -4.02 13.47 -9.68
CA MET A 41 -2.56 13.52 -9.72
C MET A 41 -1.90 12.68 -8.64
N PHE A 42 -2.39 12.79 -7.39
CA PHE A 42 -1.97 11.94 -6.30
C PHE A 42 -2.11 10.45 -6.64
N SER A 43 -3.28 10.07 -7.21
CA SER A 43 -3.54 8.69 -7.64
C SER A 43 -2.63 8.22 -8.77
N ALA A 44 -2.29 9.09 -9.73
CA ALA A 44 -1.36 8.78 -10.80
C ALA A 44 0.06 8.56 -10.28
N LEU A 45 0.58 9.48 -9.47
CA LEU A 45 1.93 9.40 -8.91
C LEU A 45 2.11 8.22 -7.94
N ARG A 46 1.09 7.85 -7.18
CA ARG A 46 1.14 6.66 -6.30
C ARG A 46 1.43 5.36 -7.04
N ARG A 47 1.18 5.27 -8.34
CA ARG A 47 1.50 4.08 -9.15
C ARG A 47 3.00 3.83 -9.28
N ILE A 48 3.83 4.87 -9.10
CA ILE A 48 5.29 4.72 -9.06
C ILE A 48 5.72 3.82 -7.88
N SER A 49 4.94 3.78 -6.80
CA SER A 49 5.20 2.87 -5.66
C SER A 49 5.21 1.39 -6.06
N ILE A 50 4.46 1.01 -7.12
CA ILE A 50 4.43 -0.36 -7.64
C ILE A 50 5.80 -0.75 -8.20
N PHE A 51 6.41 0.16 -8.96
CA PHE A 51 7.77 -0.05 -9.48
C PHE A 51 8.80 -0.15 -8.36
N MET A 52 8.71 0.74 -7.38
CA MET A 52 9.58 0.69 -6.21
C MET A 52 9.42 -0.61 -5.43
N THR A 53 8.18 -1.11 -5.31
CA THR A 53 7.88 -2.41 -4.68
C THR A 53 8.45 -3.57 -5.51
N LEU A 54 8.34 -3.51 -6.84
CA LEU A 54 8.92 -4.52 -7.75
C LEU A 54 10.45 -4.57 -7.59
N CYS A 55 11.11 -3.43 -7.66
CA CYS A 55 12.56 -3.32 -7.46
C CYS A 55 12.98 -3.79 -6.07
N GLY A 56 12.26 -3.37 -5.05
CA GLY A 56 12.56 -3.75 -3.68
C GLY A 56 12.35 -5.25 -3.42
N GLN A 57 11.33 -5.88 -3.99
CA GLN A 57 11.17 -7.34 -3.93
C GLN A 57 12.35 -8.05 -4.61
N TRP A 58 12.79 -7.55 -5.76
CA TRP A 58 13.93 -8.15 -6.47
C TRP A 58 15.22 -7.99 -5.67
N ILE A 59 15.51 -6.82 -5.12
CA ILE A 59 16.75 -6.50 -4.40
C ILE A 59 16.76 -7.11 -2.99
N ILE A 60 15.70 -6.91 -2.21
CA ILE A 60 15.64 -7.24 -0.78
C ILE A 60 15.19 -8.68 -0.56
N LEU A 61 14.13 -9.11 -1.26
CA LEU A 61 13.58 -10.45 -1.12
C LEU A 61 14.18 -11.44 -2.14
N GLN A 62 15.09 -10.98 -3.03
CA GLN A 62 15.73 -11.77 -4.07
C GLN A 62 14.74 -12.53 -4.98
N LYS A 63 13.50 -12.05 -5.05
CA LYS A 63 12.43 -12.63 -5.84
C LYS A 63 12.43 -12.03 -7.24
N ARG A 64 12.83 -12.81 -8.24
CA ARG A 64 12.85 -12.36 -9.64
C ARG A 64 11.43 -12.30 -10.22
N PRO A 65 10.96 -11.12 -10.68
CA PRO A 65 9.67 -11.01 -11.33
C PRO A 65 9.69 -11.74 -12.69
N SER A 66 8.53 -12.27 -13.09
CA SER A 66 8.40 -12.82 -14.43
C SER A 66 8.38 -11.71 -15.48
N ARG A 67 8.74 -12.02 -16.73
CA ARG A 67 8.71 -11.03 -17.83
C ARG A 67 7.34 -10.38 -17.99
N GLY A 68 6.25 -11.15 -17.91
CA GLY A 68 4.89 -10.62 -18.00
C GLY A 68 4.57 -9.64 -16.87
N VAL A 69 4.96 -9.94 -15.63
CA VAL A 69 4.81 -9.04 -14.49
C VAL A 69 5.59 -7.74 -14.69
N THR A 70 6.85 -7.83 -15.15
CA THR A 70 7.68 -6.65 -15.40
C THR A 70 7.07 -5.76 -16.48
N ILE A 71 6.62 -6.33 -17.61
CA ILE A 71 5.97 -5.59 -18.69
C ILE A 71 4.69 -4.90 -18.19
N SER A 72 3.85 -5.62 -17.45
CA SER A 72 2.62 -5.04 -16.89
C SER A 72 2.90 -3.86 -15.96
N VAL A 73 3.91 -3.96 -15.10
CA VAL A 73 4.30 -2.86 -14.21
C VAL A 73 4.84 -1.66 -15.01
N LEU A 74 5.65 -1.88 -16.03
CA LEU A 74 6.14 -0.81 -16.89
C LEU A 74 4.99 -0.11 -17.65
N MET A 75 4.01 -0.87 -18.13
CA MET A 75 2.79 -0.29 -18.74
C MET A 75 1.97 0.53 -17.72
N MET A 76 1.87 0.10 -16.45
CA MET A 76 1.21 0.89 -15.42
C MET A 76 1.89 2.24 -15.19
N ILE A 77 3.24 2.23 -15.19
CA ILE A 77 4.02 3.46 -14.99
C ILE A 77 3.89 4.38 -16.20
N SER A 78 3.98 3.84 -17.43
CA SER A 78 3.81 4.66 -18.65
C SER A 78 2.46 5.35 -18.66
N GLY A 79 1.38 4.63 -18.28
CA GLY A 79 0.05 5.23 -18.14
C GLY A 79 0.01 6.32 -17.06
N ALA A 80 0.72 6.14 -15.94
CA ALA A 80 0.82 7.16 -14.89
C ALA A 80 1.59 8.40 -15.35
N VAL A 81 2.69 8.21 -16.09
CA VAL A 81 3.48 9.32 -16.68
C VAL A 81 2.64 10.09 -17.69
N ILE A 82 1.94 9.41 -18.61
CA ILE A 82 1.04 10.04 -19.57
C ILE A 82 -0.03 10.87 -18.86
N ALA A 83 -0.66 10.31 -17.81
CA ALA A 83 -1.64 11.05 -17.01
C ALA A 83 -1.05 12.29 -16.33
N ALA A 84 0.25 12.24 -15.97
CA ALA A 84 0.95 13.33 -15.30
C ALA A 84 1.43 14.44 -16.24
N THR A 85 1.59 14.18 -17.54
CA THR A 85 2.08 15.19 -18.50
C THR A 85 1.12 16.35 -18.70
N ASP A 86 -0.13 16.18 -18.35
CA ASP A 86 -1.20 17.15 -18.54
C ASP A 86 -1.60 17.87 -17.24
N ASP A 87 -0.72 17.82 -16.21
CA ASP A 87 -0.95 18.52 -14.95
C ASP A 87 -0.59 20.00 -15.06
N ILE A 88 -1.64 20.83 -15.14
CA ILE A 88 -1.54 22.29 -15.24
C ILE A 88 -1.13 22.90 -13.89
N THR A 89 -1.26 22.19 -12.78
CA THR A 89 -1.03 22.66 -11.41
C THR A 89 0.21 22.04 -10.78
N PHE A 90 1.35 22.08 -11.48
CA PHE A 90 2.59 21.49 -10.97
C PHE A 90 3.02 22.13 -9.64
N ASN A 91 2.99 21.32 -8.56
CA ASN A 91 3.47 21.70 -7.23
C ASN A 91 4.69 20.85 -6.85
N PRO A 92 5.93 21.40 -6.94
CA PRO A 92 7.16 20.64 -6.67
C PRO A 92 7.19 20.02 -5.26
N PHE A 93 6.69 20.74 -4.26
CA PHE A 93 6.62 20.24 -2.89
C PHE A 93 5.68 19.06 -2.76
N GLY A 94 4.46 19.15 -3.34
CA GLY A 94 3.50 18.05 -3.36
C GLY A 94 4.07 16.80 -4.03
N TYR A 95 4.75 16.97 -5.17
CA TYR A 95 5.42 15.86 -5.87
C TYR A 95 6.51 15.20 -5.01
N ALA A 96 7.37 16.00 -4.36
CA ALA A 96 8.40 15.48 -3.47
C ALA A 96 7.81 14.67 -2.31
N VAL A 97 6.76 15.17 -1.66
CA VAL A 97 6.07 14.49 -0.55
C VAL A 97 5.46 13.17 -1.01
N VAL A 98 4.82 13.14 -2.20
CA VAL A 98 4.29 11.89 -2.77
C VAL A 98 5.40 10.89 -3.07
N MET A 99 6.56 11.33 -3.57
CA MET A 99 7.69 10.43 -3.84
C MET A 99 8.26 9.83 -2.56
N VAL A 100 8.39 10.62 -1.49
CA VAL A 100 8.76 10.10 -0.16
C VAL A 100 7.73 9.08 0.33
N ASN A 101 6.44 9.39 0.20
CA ASN A 101 5.36 8.47 0.56
C ASN A 101 5.42 7.16 -0.25
N ASN A 102 5.74 7.21 -1.54
CA ASN A 102 5.89 6.03 -2.39
C ASN A 102 7.05 5.12 -1.91
N VAL A 103 8.20 5.71 -1.55
CA VAL A 103 9.33 4.97 -0.97
C VAL A 103 8.93 4.30 0.34
N LEU A 104 8.27 5.04 1.24
CA LEU A 104 7.82 4.51 2.52
C LEU A 104 6.76 3.42 2.33
N THR A 105 5.84 3.57 1.38
CA THR A 105 4.83 2.56 1.04
C THR A 105 5.50 1.26 0.57
N ALA A 106 6.40 1.34 -0.39
CA ALA A 106 7.11 0.18 -0.91
C ALA A 106 7.95 -0.50 0.18
N SER A 107 8.70 0.28 0.96
CA SER A 107 9.56 -0.23 2.03
C SER A 107 8.74 -0.89 3.14
N SER A 108 7.63 -0.28 3.59
CA SER A 108 6.78 -0.85 4.63
C SER A 108 6.15 -2.18 4.20
N GLN A 109 5.69 -2.29 2.96
CA GLN A 109 5.10 -3.52 2.42
C GLN A 109 6.14 -4.65 2.28
N ILE A 110 7.37 -4.32 1.86
CA ILE A 110 8.46 -5.29 1.71
C ILE A 110 8.95 -5.78 3.08
N GLU A 111 9.18 -4.86 4.02
CA GLU A 111 9.62 -5.22 5.38
C GLU A 111 8.51 -5.98 6.13
N MET A 112 7.24 -5.66 5.89
CA MET A 112 6.12 -6.44 6.43
C MET A 112 6.14 -7.87 5.91
N LYS A 113 6.35 -8.09 4.59
CA LYS A 113 6.49 -9.44 4.02
C LYS A 113 7.67 -10.18 4.65
N ARG A 114 8.80 -9.51 4.83
CA ARG A 114 10.00 -10.05 5.49
C ARG A 114 9.72 -10.43 6.94
N ALA A 115 9.05 -9.55 7.70
CA ALA A 115 8.69 -9.82 9.09
C ALA A 115 7.78 -11.04 9.23
N ILE A 116 6.77 -11.17 8.35
CA ILE A 116 5.88 -12.34 8.30
C ILE A 116 6.68 -13.61 7.99
N THR A 117 7.63 -13.55 7.05
CA THR A 117 8.52 -14.67 6.74
C THR A 117 9.42 -15.03 7.91
N ASN A 118 9.83 -14.07 8.72
CA ASN A 118 10.64 -14.24 9.94
C ASN A 118 9.82 -14.60 11.19
N LYS A 119 8.62 -15.18 11.03
CA LYS A 119 7.73 -15.72 12.09
C LYS A 119 6.90 -14.70 12.87
N TRP A 120 6.84 -13.43 12.48
CA TRP A 120 5.91 -12.48 13.07
C TRP A 120 4.49 -12.71 12.53
N THR A 121 3.49 -12.71 13.42
CA THR A 121 2.09 -12.81 12.97
C THR A 121 1.63 -11.45 12.44
N LYS A 122 0.70 -11.46 11.45
CA LYS A 122 0.10 -10.21 10.98
C LYS A 122 -0.59 -9.43 12.09
N THR A 123 -1.14 -10.15 13.10
CA THR A 123 -1.81 -9.54 14.24
C THR A 123 -0.83 -8.76 15.12
N ASP A 124 0.36 -9.31 15.37
CA ASP A 124 1.40 -8.62 16.14
C ASP A 124 1.87 -7.35 15.41
N ILE A 125 2.09 -7.47 14.08
CA ILE A 125 2.51 -6.32 13.27
C ILE A 125 1.46 -5.21 13.29
N LEU A 126 0.17 -5.56 13.12
CA LEU A 126 -0.92 -4.58 13.16
C LEU A 126 -1.06 -3.94 14.54
N PHE A 127 -0.99 -4.74 15.60
CA PHE A 127 -1.10 -4.26 16.98
C PHE A 127 0.01 -3.25 17.31
N TRP A 128 1.28 -3.63 17.11
CA TRP A 128 2.40 -2.75 17.42
C TRP A 128 2.46 -1.51 16.50
N SER A 129 2.09 -1.66 15.22
CA SER A 129 1.96 -0.50 14.32
C SER A 129 0.85 0.45 14.78
N ALA A 130 -0.28 -0.07 15.25
CA ALA A 130 -1.36 0.75 15.79
C ALA A 130 -0.93 1.47 17.08
N CYS A 131 -0.24 0.79 17.99
CA CYS A 131 0.28 1.40 19.22
C CYS A 131 1.25 2.55 18.90
N LEU A 132 2.22 2.34 18.00
CA LEU A 132 3.17 3.38 17.62
C LEU A 132 2.46 4.56 16.93
N SER A 133 1.56 4.28 16.00
CA SER A 133 0.78 5.32 15.32
C SER A 133 -0.08 6.11 16.29
N PHE A 134 -0.70 5.45 17.27
CA PHE A 134 -1.49 6.13 18.30
C PHE A 134 -0.64 7.12 19.11
N VAL A 135 0.58 6.74 19.50
CA VAL A 135 1.48 7.64 20.23
C VAL A 135 1.89 8.84 19.35
N VAL A 136 2.33 8.58 18.10
CA VAL A 136 2.80 9.62 17.18
C VAL A 136 1.68 10.62 16.84
N PHE A 137 0.50 10.13 16.47
CA PHE A 137 -0.63 10.99 16.11
C PHE A 137 -1.30 11.60 17.34
N GLY A 138 -1.26 10.93 18.50
CA GLY A 138 -1.72 11.48 19.77
C GLY A 138 -0.90 12.70 20.22
N LEU A 139 0.41 12.67 20.01
CA LEU A 139 1.26 13.84 20.27
C LEU A 139 0.95 15.02 19.33
N GLN A 140 0.55 14.74 18.07
CA GLN A 140 0.12 15.79 17.15
C GLN A 140 -1.23 16.43 17.53
N LEU A 141 -2.08 15.69 18.23
CA LEU A 141 -3.39 16.20 18.67
C LEU A 141 -3.26 17.41 19.60
N SER A 142 -2.14 17.54 20.33
CA SER A 142 -1.86 18.70 21.19
C SER A 142 -1.68 20.03 20.42
N HIS A 143 -1.42 19.95 19.14
CA HIS A 143 -1.28 21.12 18.24
C HIS A 143 -2.57 21.42 17.46
N PHE A 144 -3.65 20.69 17.71
CA PHE A 144 -4.91 20.87 17.01
C PHE A 144 -5.74 22.00 17.63
N ASP A 145 -6.23 22.94 16.81
CA ASP A 145 -7.13 23.99 17.27
C ASP A 145 -8.50 23.38 17.63
N PRO A 146 -9.03 23.59 18.86
CA PRO A 146 -10.36 23.10 19.27
C PRO A 146 -11.50 23.51 18.34
N LYS A 147 -11.38 24.67 17.67
CA LYS A 147 -12.37 25.16 16.70
C LYS A 147 -12.55 24.26 15.49
N THR A 148 -11.61 23.40 15.19
CA THR A 148 -11.70 22.42 14.09
C THR A 148 -12.73 21.33 14.39
N PHE A 149 -13.18 21.22 15.66
CA PHE A 149 -14.17 20.23 16.09
C PHE A 149 -15.64 20.69 16.01
N ASP A 150 -15.93 21.87 15.46
CA ASP A 150 -17.30 22.35 15.29
C ASP A 150 -18.17 21.38 14.45
N ALA A 151 -17.55 20.63 13.53
CA ALA A 151 -18.21 19.57 12.78
C ALA A 151 -18.71 18.41 13.66
N TRP A 152 -18.22 18.29 14.91
CA TRP A 152 -18.60 17.21 15.82
C TRP A 152 -20.05 17.30 16.29
N ASP A 153 -20.64 18.48 16.26
CA ASP A 153 -22.06 18.71 16.62
C ASP A 153 -22.98 18.11 15.54
N ASN A 154 -22.49 17.91 14.32
CA ASN A 154 -23.25 17.28 13.25
C ASN A 154 -23.32 15.76 13.43
N GLY A 155 -24.53 15.21 13.62
CA GLY A 155 -24.77 13.78 13.78
C GLY A 155 -24.32 12.94 12.59
N ALA A 156 -24.49 13.45 11.37
CA ALA A 156 -24.02 12.77 10.15
C ALA A 156 -22.49 12.65 10.10
N PHE A 157 -21.79 13.71 10.54
CA PHE A 157 -20.33 13.66 10.63
C PHE A 157 -19.84 12.60 11.61
N ARG A 158 -20.46 12.51 12.80
CA ARG A 158 -20.09 11.46 13.79
C ARG A 158 -20.27 10.05 13.25
N VAL A 159 -21.40 9.79 12.60
CA VAL A 159 -21.66 8.47 11.98
C VAL A 159 -20.62 8.16 10.90
N ALA A 160 -20.37 9.11 10.00
CA ALA A 160 -19.36 8.96 8.95
C ALA A 160 -17.95 8.73 9.51
N PHE A 161 -17.58 9.42 10.59
CA PHE A 161 -16.29 9.27 11.27
C PHE A 161 -16.12 7.86 11.84
N PHE A 162 -17.08 7.35 12.62
CA PHE A 162 -17.01 6.00 13.17
C PHE A 162 -17.01 4.93 12.08
N PHE A 163 -17.81 5.11 11.04
CA PHE A 163 -17.82 4.22 9.90
C PHE A 163 -16.46 4.19 9.17
N SER A 164 -15.84 5.35 8.99
CA SER A 164 -14.50 5.48 8.41
C SER A 164 -13.42 4.77 9.24
N MET A 165 -13.51 4.84 10.58
CA MET A 165 -12.58 4.10 11.46
C MET A 165 -12.71 2.59 11.27
N CYS A 166 -13.93 2.06 11.21
CA CYS A 166 -14.18 0.64 10.98
C CYS A 166 -13.65 0.20 9.61
N LEU A 167 -13.91 0.97 8.56
CA LEU A 167 -13.38 0.71 7.21
C LEU A 167 -11.86 0.76 7.18
N GLY A 168 -11.23 1.71 7.87
CA GLY A 168 -9.78 1.82 7.98
C GLY A 168 -9.16 0.56 8.60
N PHE A 169 -9.77 0.01 9.65
CA PHE A 169 -9.34 -1.25 10.24
C PHE A 169 -9.46 -2.41 9.25
N VAL A 170 -10.61 -2.55 8.58
CA VAL A 170 -10.86 -3.62 7.60
C VAL A 170 -9.86 -3.55 6.44
N ILE A 171 -9.55 -2.36 5.93
CA ILE A 171 -8.57 -2.16 4.86
C ILE A 171 -7.18 -2.61 5.31
N ASN A 172 -6.73 -2.19 6.49
CA ASN A 172 -5.41 -2.56 7.01
C ASN A 172 -5.31 -4.07 7.29
N TRP A 173 -6.36 -4.67 7.81
CA TRP A 173 -6.44 -6.12 8.00
C TRP A 173 -6.36 -6.88 6.68
N SER A 174 -7.16 -6.48 5.69
CA SER A 174 -7.17 -7.08 4.35
C SER A 174 -5.83 -6.93 3.64
N ALA A 175 -5.19 -5.76 3.76
CA ALA A 175 -3.86 -5.51 3.20
C ALA A 175 -2.81 -6.45 3.82
N SER A 176 -2.82 -6.58 5.14
CA SER A 176 -1.91 -7.48 5.86
C SER A 176 -2.13 -8.94 5.47
N TRP A 177 -3.38 -9.35 5.33
CA TRP A 177 -3.75 -10.69 4.89
C TRP A 177 -3.30 -10.96 3.44
N THR A 178 -3.44 -9.97 2.56
CA THR A 178 -2.96 -10.05 1.17
C THR A 178 -1.45 -10.24 1.11
N ILE A 179 -0.68 -9.51 1.92
CA ILE A 179 0.79 -9.67 1.99
C ILE A 179 1.17 -11.05 2.54
N GLU A 180 0.43 -11.54 3.54
CA GLU A 180 0.67 -12.86 4.14
C GLU A 180 0.47 -13.99 3.11
N LYS A 181 -0.66 -14.00 2.43
CA LYS A 181 -1.03 -15.06 1.48
C LYS A 181 -0.36 -14.96 0.11
N ASN A 182 -0.11 -13.72 -0.32
CA ASN A 182 0.49 -13.41 -1.61
C ASN A 182 1.82 -12.66 -1.40
N ASP A 183 2.00 -11.56 -2.12
CA ASP A 183 3.20 -10.73 -2.11
C ASP A 183 2.85 -9.25 -1.89
N ALA A 184 3.88 -8.48 -1.48
CA ALA A 184 3.80 -7.03 -1.37
C ALA A 184 3.42 -6.38 -2.72
N LEU A 185 3.94 -6.89 -3.84
CA LEU A 185 3.63 -6.40 -5.18
C LEU A 185 2.15 -6.61 -5.54
N THR A 186 1.56 -7.74 -5.17
CA THR A 186 0.12 -8.00 -5.38
C THR A 186 -0.75 -6.98 -4.65
N LEU A 187 -0.39 -6.62 -3.42
CA LEU A 187 -1.09 -5.56 -2.69
C LEU A 187 -0.93 -4.20 -3.38
N ALA A 188 0.28 -3.86 -3.83
CA ALA A 188 0.54 -2.60 -4.52
C ALA A 188 -0.30 -2.48 -5.81
N VAL A 189 -0.40 -3.56 -6.59
CA VAL A 189 -1.23 -3.60 -7.81
C VAL A 189 -2.72 -3.53 -7.50
N ALA A 190 -3.21 -4.24 -6.49
CA ALA A 190 -4.59 -4.14 -6.04
C ALA A 190 -4.95 -2.71 -5.62
N GLY A 191 -4.03 -2.02 -4.91
CA GLY A 191 -4.16 -0.61 -4.57
C GLY A 191 -4.25 0.30 -5.80
N SER A 192 -3.48 0.03 -6.85
CA SER A 192 -3.51 0.81 -8.09
C SER A 192 -4.79 0.60 -8.88
N THR A 193 -5.35 -0.60 -8.88
CA THR A 193 -6.64 -0.90 -9.52
C THR A 193 -7.77 -0.09 -8.86
N LYS A 194 -7.79 -0.02 -7.53
CA LYS A 194 -8.70 0.86 -6.79
C LYS A 194 -8.56 2.32 -7.24
N SER A 195 -7.31 2.82 -7.35
CA SER A 195 -7.04 4.19 -7.79
C SER A 195 -7.47 4.45 -9.23
N ALA A 196 -7.39 3.45 -10.12
CA ALA A 196 -7.88 3.55 -11.50
C ALA A 196 -9.41 3.70 -11.53
N ILE A 197 -10.14 2.92 -10.73
CA ILE A 197 -11.59 3.02 -10.60
C ILE A 197 -11.99 4.41 -10.06
N MET A 198 -11.31 4.88 -8.99
CA MET A 198 -11.56 6.22 -8.45
C MET A 198 -11.28 7.31 -9.47
N GLY A 199 -10.19 7.19 -10.24
CA GLY A 199 -9.90 8.13 -11.32
C GLY A 199 -11.01 8.18 -12.38
N LEU A 200 -11.61 7.04 -12.74
CA LEU A 200 -12.76 7.00 -13.67
C LEU A 200 -13.98 7.71 -13.09
N ILE A 201 -14.27 7.53 -11.80
CA ILE A 201 -15.39 8.16 -11.11
C ILE A 201 -15.18 9.69 -11.03
N VAL A 202 -13.95 10.15 -10.76
CA VAL A 202 -13.59 11.57 -10.78
C VAL A 202 -13.71 12.16 -12.18
N CYS A 203 -13.25 11.43 -13.21
CA CYS A 203 -13.41 11.85 -14.62
C CYS A 203 -14.88 11.98 -15.03
N ALA A 204 -15.79 11.24 -14.40
CA ALA A 204 -17.23 11.39 -14.58
C ALA A 204 -17.84 12.60 -13.85
N GLY A 205 -17.03 13.42 -13.17
CA GLY A 205 -17.47 14.63 -12.46
C GLY A 205 -18.22 14.38 -11.15
N LEU A 206 -18.17 13.16 -10.60
CA LEU A 206 -19.01 12.77 -9.47
C LEU A 206 -18.48 13.22 -8.10
N PHE A 207 -17.17 13.49 -7.94
CA PHE A 207 -16.58 13.73 -6.62
C PHE A 207 -15.64 14.95 -6.51
N ASP A 208 -15.18 15.52 -7.61
CA ASP A 208 -14.26 16.65 -7.56
C ASP A 208 -14.69 17.73 -8.58
N PRO A 209 -15.38 18.78 -8.14
CA PRO A 209 -15.82 19.87 -9.02
C PRO A 209 -14.65 20.70 -9.56
N THR A 210 -13.45 20.58 -9.01
CA THR A 210 -12.24 21.28 -9.46
C THR A 210 -11.46 20.51 -10.51
N TYR A 211 -11.84 19.26 -10.77
CA TYR A 211 -11.16 18.42 -11.76
C TYR A 211 -11.51 18.87 -13.19
N VAL A 212 -10.48 19.21 -13.94
CA VAL A 212 -10.61 19.50 -15.39
C VAL A 212 -10.36 18.21 -16.16
N PHE A 213 -11.37 17.69 -16.83
CA PHE A 213 -11.24 16.50 -17.67
C PHE A 213 -10.33 16.78 -18.87
N THR A 214 -9.32 15.92 -19.04
CA THR A 214 -8.47 15.93 -20.23
C THR A 214 -8.36 14.52 -20.81
N TRP A 215 -8.38 14.43 -22.15
CA TRP A 215 -8.26 13.14 -22.85
C TRP A 215 -6.94 12.43 -22.57
N VAL A 216 -5.87 13.20 -22.35
CA VAL A 216 -4.53 12.66 -22.04
C VAL A 216 -4.54 11.98 -20.69
N ASN A 217 -5.07 12.65 -19.66
CA ASN A 217 -5.20 12.05 -18.33
C ASN A 217 -6.08 10.80 -18.35
N PHE A 218 -7.24 10.86 -19.01
CA PHE A 218 -8.15 9.73 -19.16
C PHE A 218 -7.48 8.53 -19.85
N THR A 219 -6.78 8.73 -20.98
CA THR A 219 -6.09 7.64 -21.69
C THR A 219 -4.97 7.03 -20.84
N GLY A 220 -4.20 7.84 -20.10
CA GLY A 220 -3.19 7.36 -19.16
C GLY A 220 -3.78 6.48 -18.05
N LEU A 221 -4.93 6.87 -17.51
CA LEU A 221 -5.68 6.07 -16.52
C LEU A 221 -6.14 4.73 -17.10
N GLN A 222 -6.67 4.71 -18.35
CA GLN A 222 -7.11 3.48 -19.02
C GLN A 222 -5.94 2.53 -19.29
N ILE A 223 -4.82 3.03 -19.79
CA ILE A 223 -3.60 2.22 -19.99
C ILE A 223 -3.18 1.55 -18.70
N SER A 224 -3.16 2.28 -17.58
CA SER A 224 -2.83 1.72 -16.29
C SER A 224 -3.84 0.69 -15.78
N ALA A 225 -5.14 0.88 -16.04
CA ALA A 225 -6.17 -0.08 -15.66
C ALA A 225 -6.02 -1.39 -16.44
N LEU A 226 -5.83 -1.32 -17.76
CA LEU A 226 -5.57 -2.48 -18.61
C LEU A 226 -4.29 -3.22 -18.19
N ALA A 227 -3.23 -2.48 -17.88
CA ALA A 227 -1.98 -3.06 -17.39
C ALA A 227 -2.16 -3.81 -16.05
N SER A 228 -3.07 -3.33 -15.16
CA SER A 228 -3.41 -4.05 -13.93
C SER A 228 -4.10 -5.40 -14.21
N ILE A 229 -4.95 -5.46 -15.22
CA ILE A 229 -5.58 -6.72 -15.68
C ILE A 229 -4.52 -7.66 -16.26
N CYS A 230 -3.61 -7.14 -17.11
CA CYS A 230 -2.49 -7.91 -17.64
C CYS A 230 -1.58 -8.47 -16.54
N TYR A 231 -1.37 -7.71 -15.46
CA TYR A 231 -0.63 -8.19 -14.29
C TYR A 231 -1.31 -9.40 -13.64
N VAL A 232 -2.61 -9.30 -13.35
CA VAL A 232 -3.38 -10.40 -12.74
C VAL A 232 -3.29 -11.64 -13.61
N TYR A 233 -3.48 -11.51 -14.92
CA TYR A 233 -3.33 -12.60 -15.87
C TYR A 233 -1.92 -13.19 -15.86
N SER A 234 -0.87 -12.34 -15.85
CA SER A 234 0.53 -12.78 -15.85
C SER A 234 0.94 -13.51 -14.56
N VAL A 235 0.30 -13.20 -13.44
CA VAL A 235 0.51 -13.91 -12.16
C VAL A 235 -0.18 -15.27 -12.17
N HIS A 236 -1.41 -15.35 -12.71
CA HIS A 236 -2.17 -16.60 -12.73
C HIS A 236 -1.75 -17.57 -13.83
N SER A 237 -1.26 -17.05 -14.98
CA SER A 237 -0.87 -17.87 -16.14
C SER A 237 0.46 -18.57 -15.99
N LYS A 238 1.26 -18.26 -14.98
CA LYS A 238 2.56 -18.92 -14.75
C LYS A 238 2.48 -19.81 -13.52
N SER A 239 2.92 -21.07 -13.73
CA SER A 239 3.27 -22.05 -12.70
C SER A 239 3.95 -21.41 -11.48
N PRO A 240 3.81 -21.99 -10.28
CA PRO A 240 4.16 -21.34 -9.02
C PRO A 240 5.54 -20.69 -9.11
N PRO A 241 5.69 -19.48 -8.56
CA PRO A 241 6.98 -18.82 -8.54
C PRO A 241 7.98 -19.76 -7.89
N VAL A 242 9.15 -19.89 -8.52
CA VAL A 242 10.27 -20.64 -7.92
C VAL A 242 10.45 -20.06 -6.50
N LEU A 243 10.02 -20.85 -5.54
CA LEU A 243 10.13 -20.51 -4.14
C LEU A 243 11.61 -20.24 -3.85
N PHE A 244 11.85 -19.16 -3.14
CA PHE A 244 13.07 -18.68 -2.51
C PHE A 244 14.33 -19.54 -2.70
N PRO A 245 15.51 -18.97 -3.01
CA PRO A 245 16.76 -19.66 -2.83
C PRO A 245 16.79 -20.22 -1.39
N GLU A 246 17.32 -21.44 -1.21
CA GLU A 246 17.28 -22.24 0.04
C GLU A 246 17.60 -21.48 1.34
N ARG A 247 18.27 -20.35 1.22
CA ARG A 247 18.63 -19.44 2.33
C ARG A 247 17.42 -18.82 3.07
N PHE A 248 16.23 -18.83 2.48
CA PHE A 248 15.00 -18.22 3.01
C PHE A 248 13.83 -19.20 3.15
N GLN A 249 14.06 -20.50 2.95
CA GLN A 249 13.04 -21.49 3.29
C GLN A 249 12.94 -21.65 4.80
N PRO A 250 11.73 -21.58 5.39
CA PRO A 250 11.54 -22.00 6.77
C PRO A 250 11.97 -23.47 6.89
N LYS A 251 12.77 -23.81 7.89
CA LYS A 251 13.28 -25.18 8.13
C LYS A 251 12.19 -26.26 8.30
N GLU A 252 10.92 -25.91 8.22
CA GLU A 252 9.77 -26.83 8.37
C GLU A 252 9.18 -27.32 7.05
N ALA A 253 9.74 -26.93 5.89
CA ALA A 253 9.25 -27.36 4.58
C ALA A 253 10.03 -28.56 3.97
N LEU A 254 10.90 -29.17 4.74
CA LEU A 254 11.53 -30.43 4.34
C LEU A 254 10.59 -31.61 4.65
N PRO A 255 10.22 -32.43 3.65
CA PRO A 255 9.45 -33.65 3.91
C PRO A 255 10.24 -34.53 4.88
N LYS A 256 9.55 -35.06 5.89
CA LYS A 256 10.12 -35.97 6.91
C LYS A 256 10.49 -37.37 6.39
N GLU A 257 10.69 -37.52 5.11
CA GLU A 257 11.03 -38.81 4.47
C GLU A 257 12.43 -38.79 3.89
N ALA A 258 13.45 -38.72 4.70
CA ALA A 258 14.79 -39.22 4.37
C ALA A 258 15.65 -39.27 5.64
N LEU A 259 15.26 -40.09 6.60
CA LEU A 259 16.21 -40.67 7.54
C LEU A 259 16.44 -42.11 7.12
N PRO A 260 17.65 -42.50 6.67
CA PRO A 260 17.98 -43.89 6.52
C PRO A 260 18.03 -44.57 7.88
N VAL A 261 17.43 -45.74 7.97
CA VAL A 261 17.47 -46.69 9.08
C VAL A 261 18.90 -47.17 9.32
#